data_9ed9697bb2f6b77fc9479d3ea98b1789
#
_entry.id   9ed9697bb2f6b77fc9479d3ea98b1789
#
_cell.length_a   1.000
_cell.length_b   1.000
_cell.length_c   1.000
_cell.angle_alpha   90.00
_cell.angle_beta   90.00
_cell.angle_gamma   90.00
#
_symmetry.space_group_name_H-M   'P 1'
#
loop_
_entity.id
_entity.type
_entity.pdbx_description
1 polymer ?
#
loop_
_entity_poly.entity_id
_entity_poly.type
_entity_poly.pdbx_seq_one_letter_code
_entity_poly.pdbx_strand_id
1 'polypeptide(L)'
;AFVFVTHSRPKPAHPDDHYNYAQVINGVLPPDIRVLAFKPVPDDFDARFNCLRRVYKYFFVPFGMDLALMNQAAQHFVGEHDFRNFCKLDENVQHFTRRITSIVIEPCDANTAVATFTGTAFLWHQIRCMVSVLMLVGRGLEQPSVIADLLDVDKHPQKPQYELADPAGLVLFDCFFEGRPADREGLVSVRLPWPTSDTPAWHSSCPARHSF
;
A
#
# COMPACT_ATOMS: atom_id res chain seq x y z
N ALA A 1 -5.41 6.38 -3.22
CA ALA A 1 -4.76 7.62 -2.75
C ALA A 1 -5.75 8.41 -1.90
N PHE A 2 -5.33 8.91 -0.76
CA PHE A 2 -6.15 9.77 0.10
C PHE A 2 -5.73 11.21 -0.12
N VAL A 3 -6.70 12.08 -0.42
CA VAL A 3 -6.48 13.51 -0.57
C VAL A 3 -7.32 14.22 0.49
N PHE A 4 -6.68 15.04 1.32
CA PHE A 4 -7.37 15.90 2.28
C PHE A 4 -7.36 17.32 1.78
N VAL A 5 -8.53 17.95 1.85
CA VAL A 5 -8.70 19.36 1.50
C VAL A 5 -9.14 20.09 2.75
N THR A 6 -8.33 21.00 3.24
CA THR A 6 -8.73 21.93 4.29
C THR A 6 -9.55 23.05 3.67
N HIS A 7 -10.74 23.31 4.22
CA HIS A 7 -11.61 24.38 3.76
C HIS A 7 -11.68 25.52 4.75
N SER A 8 -11.50 26.73 4.24
CA SER A 8 -11.76 27.99 4.97
C SER A 8 -13.17 28.54 4.77
N ARG A 9 -14.13 27.73 4.27
CA ARG A 9 -15.53 28.18 4.10
C ARG A 9 -16.26 28.17 5.44
N PRO A 10 -17.18 29.15 5.68
CA PRO A 10 -17.98 29.16 6.89
C PRO A 10 -18.72 27.84 7.05
N LYS A 11 -18.81 27.33 8.28
CA LYS A 11 -19.55 26.12 8.61
C LYS A 11 -20.99 26.27 8.12
N PRO A 12 -21.58 25.21 7.53
CA PRO A 12 -22.97 25.21 7.20
C PRO A 12 -23.83 25.53 8.44
N ALA A 13 -24.98 26.17 8.27
CA ALA A 13 -25.82 26.64 9.36
C ALA A 13 -26.37 25.49 10.23
N HIS A 14 -26.35 24.25 9.74
CA HIS A 14 -26.77 23.05 10.46
C HIS A 14 -25.62 22.03 10.55
N PRO A 15 -25.41 21.35 11.69
CA PRO A 15 -24.34 20.34 11.84
C PRO A 15 -24.46 19.17 10.84
N ASP A 16 -25.64 18.90 10.32
CA ASP A 16 -25.93 17.83 9.35
C ASP A 16 -25.81 18.29 7.89
N ASP A 17 -25.68 19.59 7.62
CA ASP A 17 -25.52 20.17 6.29
C ASP A 17 -24.06 20.08 5.80
N HIS A 18 -23.55 18.89 5.68
CA HIS A 18 -22.25 18.70 5.03
C HIS A 18 -22.39 18.77 3.52
N TYR A 19 -21.60 19.66 2.89
CA TYR A 19 -21.43 19.59 1.44
C TYR A 19 -21.00 18.19 1.04
N ASN A 20 -21.63 17.61 0.03
CA ASN A 20 -21.17 16.35 -0.53
C ASN A 20 -19.88 16.59 -1.33
N TYR A 21 -18.76 16.71 -0.62
CA TYR A 21 -17.44 16.98 -1.22
C TYR A 21 -17.06 15.95 -2.28
N ALA A 22 -17.43 14.69 -2.08
CA ALA A 22 -17.14 13.66 -3.06
C ALA A 22 -17.88 13.89 -4.38
N GLN A 23 -19.13 14.34 -4.33
CA GLN A 23 -19.90 14.69 -5.54
C GLN A 23 -19.30 15.91 -6.26
N VAL A 24 -18.95 16.96 -5.52
CA VAL A 24 -18.36 18.18 -6.09
C VAL A 24 -17.00 17.88 -6.74
N ILE A 25 -16.13 17.16 -6.03
CA ILE A 25 -14.80 16.81 -6.53
C ILE A 25 -14.90 15.87 -7.74
N ASN A 26 -15.77 14.85 -7.68
CA ASN A 26 -15.98 13.92 -8.79
C ASN A 26 -16.57 14.60 -10.05
N GLY A 27 -17.21 15.76 -9.89
CA GLY A 27 -17.70 16.57 -11.03
C GLY A 27 -16.58 17.18 -11.88
N VAL A 28 -15.38 17.35 -11.32
CA VAL A 28 -14.22 17.95 -12.00
C VAL A 28 -13.08 16.94 -12.26
N LEU A 29 -13.16 15.74 -11.67
CA LEU A 29 -12.16 14.70 -11.87
C LEU A 29 -12.40 13.93 -13.18
N PRO A 30 -11.32 13.47 -13.85
CA PRO A 30 -11.43 12.60 -15.01
C PRO A 30 -12.08 11.26 -14.63
N PRO A 31 -12.62 10.48 -15.60
CA PRO A 31 -13.45 9.30 -15.32
C PRO A 31 -12.71 8.15 -14.61
N ASP A 32 -11.40 8.10 -14.71
CA ASP A 32 -10.51 7.10 -14.11
C ASP A 32 -10.09 7.42 -12.66
N ILE A 33 -10.42 8.63 -12.17
CA ILE A 33 -10.14 9.04 -10.78
C ILE A 33 -11.46 9.35 -10.07
N ARG A 34 -11.67 8.75 -8.90
CA ARG A 34 -12.91 8.94 -8.12
C ARG A 34 -12.64 9.04 -6.63
N VAL A 35 -13.29 10.01 -6.00
CA VAL A 35 -13.43 10.11 -4.54
C VAL A 35 -14.58 9.21 -4.12
N LEU A 36 -14.29 8.21 -3.32
CA LEU A 36 -15.27 7.19 -2.90
C LEU A 36 -16.02 7.62 -1.63
N ALA A 37 -15.34 8.35 -0.75
CA ALA A 37 -15.92 8.81 0.51
C ALA A 37 -15.11 9.97 1.08
N PHE A 38 -15.70 10.71 2.01
CA PHE A 38 -15.03 11.71 2.84
C PHE A 38 -15.51 11.61 4.29
N LYS A 39 -14.71 12.14 5.19
CA LYS A 39 -15.04 12.23 6.62
C LYS A 39 -14.50 13.55 7.18
N PRO A 40 -15.27 14.27 8.01
CA PRO A 40 -14.72 15.36 8.81
C PRO A 40 -13.62 14.85 9.75
N VAL A 41 -12.58 15.64 9.91
CA VAL A 41 -11.44 15.35 10.79
C VAL A 41 -11.13 16.58 11.64
N PRO A 42 -10.43 16.44 12.79
CA PRO A 42 -9.93 17.57 13.57
C PRO A 42 -9.03 18.49 12.73
N ASP A 43 -8.93 19.76 13.14
CA ASP A 43 -8.15 20.76 12.39
C ASP A 43 -6.64 20.48 12.39
N ASP A 44 -6.14 19.74 13.36
CA ASP A 44 -4.74 19.31 13.50
C ASP A 44 -4.43 17.98 12.79
N PHE A 45 -5.43 17.38 12.10
CA PHE A 45 -5.27 16.12 11.42
C PHE A 45 -4.38 16.23 10.17
N ASP A 46 -3.35 15.38 10.12
CA ASP A 46 -2.48 15.22 8.96
C ASP A 46 -2.59 13.80 8.36
N ALA A 47 -2.98 13.72 7.08
CA ALA A 47 -3.18 12.45 6.39
C ALA A 47 -1.92 11.59 6.28
N ARG A 48 -0.74 12.19 6.30
CA ARG A 48 0.53 11.49 6.22
C ARG A 48 1.03 11.04 7.59
N PHE A 49 0.98 11.93 8.58
CA PHE A 49 1.60 11.71 9.89
C PHE A 49 0.67 11.03 10.88
N ASN A 50 -0.65 11.23 10.80
CA ASN A 50 -1.62 10.51 11.61
C ASN A 50 -1.98 9.12 11.07
N CYS A 51 -1.39 8.71 9.94
CA CYS A 51 -1.62 7.38 9.39
C CYS A 51 -0.83 6.33 10.20
N LEU A 52 -1.55 5.43 10.87
CA LEU A 52 -1.00 4.40 11.75
C LEU A 52 -0.42 3.22 10.97
N ARG A 53 -1.05 2.87 9.85
CA ARG A 53 -0.69 1.69 9.05
C ARG A 53 -1.08 1.89 7.60
N ARG A 54 -0.21 1.44 6.70
CA ARG A 54 -0.43 1.43 5.25
C ARG A 54 -0.37 0.02 4.73
N VAL A 55 -1.24 -0.28 3.77
CA VAL A 55 -1.25 -1.52 3.02
C VAL A 55 -0.93 -1.21 1.57
N TYR A 56 0.12 -1.83 1.06
CA TYR A 56 0.46 -1.81 -0.35
C TYR A 56 0.21 -3.17 -0.97
N LYS A 57 -0.26 -3.18 -2.20
CA LYS A 57 -0.34 -4.36 -3.05
C LYS A 57 0.56 -4.19 -4.26
N TYR A 58 1.27 -5.25 -4.59
CA TYR A 58 2.07 -5.29 -5.80
C TYR A 58 1.63 -6.48 -6.66
N PHE A 59 1.07 -6.19 -7.83
CA PHE A 59 0.58 -7.19 -8.78
C PHE A 59 1.69 -7.53 -9.78
N PHE A 60 1.86 -8.82 -10.07
CA PHE A 60 2.86 -9.30 -11.02
C PHE A 60 2.47 -10.63 -11.66
N VAL A 61 3.09 -10.93 -12.80
CA VAL A 61 2.95 -12.23 -13.48
C VAL A 61 3.98 -13.19 -12.89
N PRO A 62 3.58 -14.28 -12.22
CA PRO A 62 4.50 -15.18 -11.51
C PRO A 62 5.16 -16.22 -12.43
N PHE A 63 5.42 -15.87 -13.69
CA PHE A 63 5.97 -16.81 -14.67
C PHE A 63 7.31 -17.40 -14.22
N GLY A 64 7.33 -18.72 -13.99
CA GLY A 64 8.54 -19.44 -13.56
C GLY A 64 9.01 -19.10 -12.14
N MET A 65 8.15 -18.50 -11.29
CA MET A 65 8.48 -18.15 -9.91
C MET A 65 7.84 -19.11 -8.92
N ASP A 66 8.60 -19.50 -7.90
CA ASP A 66 8.10 -20.24 -6.74
C ASP A 66 7.54 -19.26 -5.69
N LEU A 67 6.20 -19.14 -5.61
CA LEU A 67 5.53 -18.26 -4.66
C LEU A 67 5.70 -18.73 -3.20
N ALA A 68 5.86 -20.03 -2.95
CA ALA A 68 6.09 -20.56 -1.61
C ALA A 68 7.47 -20.13 -1.11
N LEU A 69 8.49 -20.24 -1.98
CA LEU A 69 9.83 -19.77 -1.68
C LEU A 69 9.89 -18.26 -1.46
N MET A 70 9.15 -17.49 -2.28
CA MET A 70 9.01 -16.03 -2.09
C MET A 70 8.35 -15.70 -0.74
N ASN A 71 7.29 -16.42 -0.34
CA ASN A 71 6.65 -16.21 0.97
C ASN A 71 7.60 -16.54 2.13
N GLN A 72 8.36 -17.62 2.02
CA GLN A 72 9.38 -17.97 3.02
C GLN A 72 10.41 -16.84 3.16
N ALA A 73 10.95 -16.37 2.05
CA ALA A 73 11.90 -15.27 2.02
C ALA A 73 11.32 -13.97 2.58
N ALA A 74 10.05 -13.67 2.26
CA ALA A 74 9.38 -12.45 2.70
C ALA A 74 9.26 -12.34 4.23
N GLN A 75 9.26 -13.46 4.96
CA GLN A 75 9.20 -13.44 6.43
C GLN A 75 10.43 -12.78 7.07
N HIS A 76 11.57 -12.75 6.40
CA HIS A 76 12.75 -12.03 6.89
C HIS A 76 12.57 -10.52 6.96
N PHE A 77 11.64 -9.96 6.19
CA PHE A 77 11.30 -8.53 6.26
C PHE A 77 10.37 -8.17 7.42
N VAL A 78 9.65 -9.15 7.98
CA VAL A 78 8.67 -8.89 9.05
C VAL A 78 9.41 -8.53 10.33
N GLY A 79 8.98 -7.45 10.97
CA GLY A 79 9.64 -6.89 12.14
C GLY A 79 10.12 -5.48 11.92
N GLU A 80 11.01 -5.04 12.78
CA GLU A 80 11.66 -3.74 12.71
C GLU A 80 13.11 -3.90 12.25
N HIS A 81 13.44 -3.31 11.10
CA HIS A 81 14.75 -3.45 10.46
C HIS A 81 15.20 -2.13 9.84
N ASP A 82 16.50 -2.01 9.61
CA ASP A 82 17.07 -0.95 8.77
C ASP A 82 16.94 -1.36 7.30
N PHE A 83 16.13 -0.61 6.55
CA PHE A 83 15.83 -0.87 5.13
C PHE A 83 16.67 -0.05 4.16
N ARG A 84 17.87 0.45 4.56
CA ARG A 84 18.73 1.24 3.65
C ARG A 84 19.11 0.51 2.37
N ASN A 85 19.27 -0.81 2.44
CA ASN A 85 19.57 -1.65 1.29
C ASN A 85 18.34 -1.98 0.42
N PHE A 86 17.15 -1.60 0.87
CA PHE A 86 15.88 -1.81 0.21
C PHE A 86 15.12 -0.52 -0.08
N CYS A 87 15.80 0.60 -0.26
CA CYS A 87 15.16 1.86 -0.61
C CYS A 87 16.00 2.64 -1.62
N LYS A 88 15.43 3.71 -2.18
CA LYS A 88 16.21 4.78 -2.80
C LYS A 88 16.67 5.72 -1.68
N LEU A 89 17.96 5.94 -1.59
CA LEU A 89 18.51 6.87 -0.61
C LEU A 89 18.01 8.29 -0.90
N ASP A 90 17.60 8.98 0.15
CA ASP A 90 17.16 10.37 0.13
C ASP A 90 17.93 11.09 1.24
N GLU A 91 18.64 12.15 0.90
CA GLU A 91 19.47 12.95 1.82
C GLU A 91 18.66 13.55 2.99
N ASN A 92 17.35 13.74 2.82
CA ASN A 92 16.46 14.23 3.85
C ASN A 92 16.00 13.15 4.84
N VAL A 93 16.32 11.87 4.60
CA VAL A 93 15.93 10.75 5.47
C VAL A 93 17.06 10.47 6.46
N GLN A 94 16.82 10.76 7.73
CA GLN A 94 17.79 10.54 8.81
C GLN A 94 17.78 9.09 9.32
N HIS A 95 16.63 8.38 9.25
CA HIS A 95 16.44 7.04 9.79
C HIS A 95 15.82 6.11 8.77
N PHE A 96 16.50 4.99 8.51
CA PHE A 96 16.03 3.95 7.56
C PHE A 96 15.26 2.83 8.23
N THR A 97 15.13 2.84 9.57
CA THR A 97 14.38 1.85 10.33
C THR A 97 12.89 1.97 10.05
N ARG A 98 12.27 0.85 9.64
CA ARG A 98 10.82 0.75 9.42
C ARG A 98 10.31 -0.55 10.01
N ARG A 99 9.00 -0.55 10.36
CA ARG A 99 8.34 -1.73 10.88
C ARG A 99 7.34 -2.28 9.87
N ILE A 100 7.57 -3.51 9.44
CA ILE A 100 6.66 -4.28 8.60
C ILE A 100 5.94 -5.28 9.48
N THR A 101 4.60 -5.29 9.43
CA THR A 101 3.78 -6.15 10.29
C THR A 101 3.41 -7.46 9.61
N SER A 102 3.27 -7.47 8.29
CA SER A 102 3.02 -8.69 7.53
C SER A 102 3.36 -8.52 6.06
N ILE A 103 3.75 -9.62 5.42
CA ILE A 103 3.84 -9.77 3.97
C ILE A 103 3.19 -11.10 3.60
N VAL A 104 2.31 -11.07 2.61
CA VAL A 104 1.63 -12.26 2.07
C VAL A 104 1.71 -12.21 0.55
N ILE A 105 2.15 -13.30 -0.08
CA ILE A 105 2.22 -13.44 -1.53
C ILE A 105 1.32 -14.60 -1.92
N GLU A 106 0.33 -14.33 -2.75
CA GLU A 106 -0.68 -15.32 -3.12
C GLU A 106 -1.10 -15.18 -4.59
N PRO A 107 -1.57 -16.25 -5.23
CA PRO A 107 -2.21 -16.14 -6.54
C PRO A 107 -3.44 -15.24 -6.44
N CYS A 108 -3.62 -14.34 -7.39
CA CYS A 108 -4.81 -13.50 -7.55
C CYS A 108 -5.77 -14.13 -8.56
N ASP A 109 -5.24 -14.59 -9.67
CA ASP A 109 -5.93 -15.33 -10.72
C ASP A 109 -4.99 -16.33 -11.42
N ALA A 110 -5.42 -16.92 -12.54
CA ALA A 110 -4.64 -17.92 -13.28
C ALA A 110 -3.25 -17.40 -13.76
N ASN A 111 -3.11 -16.10 -13.98
CA ASN A 111 -1.93 -15.50 -14.59
C ASN A 111 -1.26 -14.42 -13.72
N THR A 112 -1.87 -14.05 -12.59
CA THR A 112 -1.43 -12.93 -11.76
C THR A 112 -1.28 -13.35 -10.32
N ALA A 113 -0.22 -12.88 -9.67
CA ALA A 113 -0.03 -12.97 -8.24
C ALA A 113 -0.01 -11.57 -7.61
N VAL A 114 -0.28 -11.51 -6.34
CA VAL A 114 -0.24 -10.28 -5.55
C VAL A 114 0.61 -10.46 -4.30
N ALA A 115 1.51 -9.52 -4.09
CA ALA A 115 2.24 -9.38 -2.82
C ALA A 115 1.62 -8.23 -2.02
N THR A 116 1.10 -8.54 -0.83
CA THR A 116 0.47 -7.58 0.08
C THR A 116 1.43 -7.26 1.22
N PHE A 117 1.79 -6.00 1.35
CA PHE A 117 2.71 -5.47 2.36
C PHE A 117 1.97 -4.59 3.34
N THR A 118 2.08 -4.88 4.63
CA THR A 118 1.48 -4.08 5.71
C THR A 118 2.58 -3.57 6.63
N GLY A 119 2.59 -2.27 6.90
CA GLY A 119 3.59 -1.65 7.77
C GLY A 119 3.17 -0.26 8.25
N THR A 120 3.88 0.28 9.22
CA THR A 120 3.57 1.60 9.80
C THR A 120 3.95 2.74 8.85
N ALA A 121 5.11 2.61 8.22
CA ALA A 121 5.63 3.55 7.22
C ALA A 121 6.56 2.82 6.25
N PHE A 122 6.80 3.43 5.09
CA PHE A 122 7.69 2.90 4.07
C PHE A 122 8.60 4.02 3.55
N LEU A 123 9.82 3.64 3.18
CA LEU A 123 10.80 4.51 2.52
C LEU A 123 10.50 4.65 1.03
N TRP A 124 11.13 5.62 0.41
CA TRP A 124 11.02 5.81 -1.03
C TRP A 124 11.51 4.59 -1.81
N HIS A 125 10.69 4.07 -2.70
CA HIS A 125 10.89 2.84 -3.48
C HIS A 125 11.04 1.53 -2.65
N GLN A 126 10.80 1.55 -1.35
CA GLN A 126 11.03 0.38 -0.48
C GLN A 126 10.31 -0.87 -0.98
N ILE A 127 9.01 -0.78 -1.25
CA ILE A 127 8.22 -1.93 -1.74
C ILE A 127 8.81 -2.49 -3.04
N ARG A 128 9.15 -1.62 -4.00
CA ARG A 128 9.71 -2.04 -5.28
C ARG A 128 11.07 -2.72 -5.13
N CYS A 129 11.92 -2.25 -4.22
CA CYS A 129 13.19 -2.90 -3.89
C CYS A 129 12.99 -4.28 -3.27
N MET A 130 12.06 -4.40 -2.32
CA MET A 130 11.74 -5.69 -1.67
C MET A 130 11.18 -6.69 -2.69
N VAL A 131 10.23 -6.27 -3.54
CA VAL A 131 9.66 -7.12 -4.59
C VAL A 131 10.73 -7.58 -5.57
N SER A 132 11.66 -6.71 -5.95
CA SER A 132 12.76 -7.06 -6.85
C SER A 132 13.58 -8.24 -6.32
N VAL A 133 14.00 -8.17 -5.05
CA VAL A 133 14.78 -9.25 -4.42
C VAL A 133 13.93 -10.51 -4.24
N LEU A 134 12.65 -10.36 -3.86
CA LEU A 134 11.73 -11.51 -3.77
C LEU A 134 11.55 -12.22 -5.12
N MET A 135 11.51 -11.48 -6.24
CA MET A 135 11.45 -12.07 -7.58
C MET A 135 12.74 -12.83 -7.96
N LEU A 136 13.91 -12.37 -7.52
CA LEU A 136 15.16 -13.11 -7.70
C LEU A 136 15.11 -14.44 -6.95
N VAL A 137 14.64 -14.42 -5.71
CA VAL A 137 14.43 -15.64 -4.91
C VAL A 137 13.42 -16.57 -5.56
N GLY A 138 12.26 -16.05 -5.99
CA GLY A 138 11.22 -16.83 -6.66
C GLY A 138 11.68 -17.52 -7.95
N ARG A 139 12.62 -16.91 -8.66
CA ARG A 139 13.25 -17.47 -9.87
C ARG A 139 14.40 -18.43 -9.55
N GLY A 140 14.74 -18.64 -8.28
CA GLY A 140 15.87 -19.47 -7.86
C GLY A 140 17.26 -18.85 -8.17
N LEU A 141 17.31 -17.54 -8.44
CA LEU A 141 18.56 -16.83 -8.70
C LEU A 141 19.26 -16.41 -7.41
N GLU A 142 18.52 -16.34 -6.30
CA GLU A 142 19.02 -16.04 -4.97
C GLU A 142 18.39 -16.97 -3.93
N GLN A 143 19.08 -17.18 -2.84
CA GLN A 143 18.57 -17.95 -1.70
C GLN A 143 17.67 -17.06 -0.82
N PRO A 144 16.66 -17.61 -0.10
CA PRO A 144 15.82 -16.83 0.82
C PRO A 144 16.60 -16.04 1.88
N SER A 145 17.77 -16.55 2.30
CA SER A 145 18.66 -15.91 3.29
C SER A 145 19.24 -14.58 2.81
N VAL A 146 19.27 -14.31 1.50
CA VAL A 146 19.80 -13.05 0.95
C VAL A 146 19.12 -11.83 1.57
N ILE A 147 17.84 -11.96 1.93
CA ILE A 147 17.08 -10.86 2.55
C ILE A 147 17.63 -10.57 3.95
N ALA A 148 17.85 -11.60 4.76
CA ALA A 148 18.44 -11.44 6.10
C ALA A 148 19.84 -10.85 6.02
N ASP A 149 20.64 -11.32 5.06
CA ASP A 149 21.99 -10.78 4.84
C ASP A 149 21.96 -9.30 4.44
N LEU A 150 21.07 -8.90 3.55
CA LEU A 150 20.93 -7.51 3.12
C LEU A 150 20.32 -6.59 4.20
N LEU A 151 19.58 -7.12 5.17
CA LEU A 151 19.10 -6.39 6.34
C LEU A 151 20.21 -6.18 7.39
N ASP A 152 21.24 -7.02 7.37
CA ASP A 152 22.42 -6.86 8.19
C ASP A 152 23.35 -5.79 7.57
N VAL A 153 23.22 -4.57 8.07
CA VAL A 153 23.96 -3.41 7.55
C VAL A 153 25.45 -3.45 7.88
N ASP A 154 25.86 -4.26 8.85
CA ASP A 154 27.27 -4.47 9.18
C ASP A 154 27.94 -5.35 8.12
N LYS A 155 27.23 -6.36 7.62
CA LYS A 155 27.68 -7.19 6.50
C LYS A 155 27.59 -6.47 5.16
N HIS A 156 26.50 -5.74 4.94
CA HIS A 156 26.21 -5.03 3.70
C HIS A 156 25.95 -3.55 3.96
N PRO A 157 27.01 -2.74 4.15
CA PRO A 157 26.88 -1.32 4.49
C PRO A 157 26.31 -0.46 3.34
N GLN A 158 26.31 -1.02 2.12
CA GLN A 158 25.81 -0.33 0.92
C GLN A 158 24.84 -1.22 0.14
N LYS A 159 23.79 -0.58 -0.37
CA LYS A 159 22.83 -1.26 -1.24
C LYS A 159 23.50 -1.85 -2.47
N PRO A 160 23.36 -3.16 -2.74
CA PRO A 160 23.84 -3.74 -3.98
C PRO A 160 23.03 -3.23 -5.18
N GLN A 161 23.64 -3.33 -6.36
CA GLN A 161 22.93 -2.99 -7.59
C GLN A 161 22.03 -4.13 -8.03
N TYR A 162 20.72 -3.86 -8.05
CA TYR A 162 19.70 -4.73 -8.63
C TYR A 162 18.64 -3.87 -9.31
N GLU A 163 17.99 -4.45 -10.30
CA GLU A 163 16.94 -3.78 -11.05
C GLU A 163 15.70 -3.54 -10.17
N LEU A 164 15.12 -2.35 -10.25
CA LEU A 164 13.90 -2.04 -9.52
C LEU A 164 12.68 -2.68 -10.18
N ALA A 165 11.81 -3.30 -9.39
CA ALA A 165 10.53 -3.80 -9.89
C ALA A 165 9.70 -2.69 -10.53
N ASP A 166 8.93 -3.03 -11.57
CA ASP A 166 8.13 -2.08 -12.36
C ASP A 166 7.16 -1.28 -11.46
N PRO A 167 7.05 0.04 -11.61
CA PRO A 167 6.10 0.83 -10.83
C PRO A 167 4.63 0.50 -11.12
N ALA A 168 4.29 -0.02 -12.31
CA ALA A 168 2.93 -0.25 -12.74
C ALA A 168 2.17 -1.27 -11.86
N GLY A 169 2.89 -2.23 -11.26
CA GLY A 169 2.30 -3.21 -10.36
C GLY A 169 1.95 -2.68 -8.97
N LEU A 170 2.45 -1.51 -8.57
CA LEU A 170 2.36 -1.00 -7.20
C LEU A 170 1.12 -0.15 -6.95
N VAL A 171 0.35 -0.51 -5.91
CA VAL A 171 -0.84 0.22 -5.48
C VAL A 171 -0.78 0.50 -3.98
N LEU A 172 -0.96 1.75 -3.54
CA LEU A 172 -1.32 2.05 -2.16
C LEU A 172 -2.80 1.66 -1.99
N PHE A 173 -3.02 0.51 -1.37
CA PHE A 173 -4.35 -0.12 -1.31
C PHE A 173 -5.19 0.46 -0.19
N ASP A 174 -4.62 0.59 1.03
CA ASP A 174 -5.36 1.10 2.18
C ASP A 174 -4.46 1.86 3.17
N CYS A 175 -5.09 2.78 3.94
CA CYS A 175 -4.47 3.54 5.03
C CYS A 175 -5.39 3.50 6.25
N PHE A 176 -4.81 3.26 7.43
CA PHE A 176 -5.55 3.15 8.68
C PHE A 176 -5.20 4.32 9.59
N PHE A 177 -6.24 4.91 10.18
CA PHE A 177 -6.15 6.05 11.10
C PHE A 177 -6.86 5.70 12.41
N GLU A 178 -6.50 6.37 13.49
CA GLU A 178 -7.19 6.23 14.77
C GLU A 178 -8.68 6.62 14.63
N GLY A 179 -9.57 5.88 15.31
CA GLY A 179 -11.01 6.12 15.26
C GLY A 179 -11.67 5.84 13.90
N ARG A 180 -10.96 5.17 12.97
CA ARG A 180 -11.59 4.62 11.78
C ARG A 180 -12.35 3.36 12.19
N PRO A 181 -13.69 3.29 12.04
CA PRO A 181 -14.43 2.05 12.22
C PRO A 181 -13.84 0.97 11.32
N ALA A 182 -13.71 -0.25 11.80
CA ALA A 182 -13.24 -1.40 11.00
C ALA A 182 -14.14 -1.61 9.77
N ASP A 183 -15.38 -1.27 9.93
CA ASP A 183 -16.45 -1.25 8.93
C ASP A 183 -16.68 0.19 8.47
N ARG A 184 -17.10 0.38 7.26
CA ARG A 184 -17.36 1.67 6.60
C ARG A 184 -18.39 2.56 7.29
N GLU A 185 -18.77 2.28 8.54
CA GLU A 185 -19.67 3.08 9.37
C GLU A 185 -19.09 4.47 9.65
N GLY A 186 -19.88 5.48 9.37
CA GLY A 186 -19.48 6.90 9.53
C GLY A 186 -18.75 7.51 8.35
N LEU A 187 -18.49 6.74 7.26
CA LEU A 187 -18.08 7.32 5.99
C LEU A 187 -19.34 7.77 5.21
N VAL A 188 -19.37 9.04 4.82
CA VAL A 188 -20.37 9.50 3.84
C VAL A 188 -19.94 8.94 2.49
N SER A 189 -20.49 7.77 2.13
CA SER A 189 -20.23 7.16 0.83
C SER A 189 -21.09 7.80 -0.25
N VAL A 190 -20.48 8.11 -1.37
CA VAL A 190 -21.23 8.49 -2.58
C VAL A 190 -21.59 7.20 -3.31
N ARG A 191 -22.89 6.93 -3.50
CA ARG A 191 -23.33 5.97 -4.52
C ARG A 191 -22.96 6.56 -5.88
N LEU A 192 -21.86 6.12 -6.42
CA LEU A 192 -21.55 6.38 -7.82
C LEU A 192 -22.51 5.53 -8.66
N PRO A 193 -23.13 6.10 -9.70
CA PRO A 193 -23.76 5.32 -10.74
C PRO A 193 -22.63 4.65 -11.54
N TRP A 194 -22.10 3.54 -11.02
CA TRP A 194 -21.19 2.71 -11.80
C TRP A 194 -22.05 1.93 -12.80
N PRO A 195 -21.73 1.95 -14.08
CA PRO A 195 -22.41 1.09 -15.02
C PRO A 195 -22.15 -0.35 -14.60
N THR A 196 -23.20 -1.09 -14.33
CA THR A 196 -23.21 -2.47 -13.82
C THR A 196 -22.68 -3.51 -14.81
N SER A 197 -22.26 -3.10 -16.00
CA SER A 197 -21.80 -3.98 -17.08
C SER A 197 -20.29 -4.05 -17.30
N ASP A 198 -19.48 -3.15 -16.69
CA ASP A 198 -18.04 -3.05 -16.97
C ASP A 198 -17.19 -3.03 -15.69
N THR A 199 -17.59 -3.76 -14.66
CA THR A 199 -16.69 -3.99 -13.52
C THR A 199 -15.56 -4.89 -14.01
N PRO A 200 -14.30 -4.42 -14.08
CA PRO A 200 -13.19 -5.30 -14.41
C PRO A 200 -13.16 -6.45 -13.40
N ALA A 201 -13.01 -7.66 -13.89
CA ALA A 201 -13.08 -8.91 -13.12
C ALA A 201 -12.15 -8.99 -11.90
N TRP A 202 -11.21 -8.06 -11.75
CA TRP A 202 -10.28 -7.99 -10.61
C TRP A 202 -10.93 -7.54 -9.28
N HIS A 203 -12.17 -6.98 -9.29
CA HIS A 203 -12.90 -6.67 -8.05
C HIS A 203 -13.61 -7.86 -7.41
N SER A 204 -13.86 -8.93 -8.17
CA SER A 204 -14.66 -10.08 -7.73
C SER A 204 -13.85 -11.32 -7.38
N SER A 205 -12.57 -11.38 -7.72
CA SER A 205 -11.77 -12.61 -7.62
C SER A 205 -10.78 -12.69 -6.46
N CYS A 206 -10.63 -11.63 -5.65
CA CYS A 206 -9.92 -11.75 -4.37
C CYS A 206 -10.95 -11.82 -3.24
N PRO A 207 -11.26 -13.00 -2.70
CA PRO A 207 -12.15 -13.12 -1.56
C PRO A 207 -11.50 -12.41 -0.38
N ALA A 208 -12.19 -11.37 0.13
CA ALA A 208 -11.90 -10.84 1.45
C ALA A 208 -12.21 -11.95 2.47
N ARG A 209 -11.22 -12.78 2.78
CA ARG A 209 -11.32 -13.64 3.95
C ARG A 209 -11.16 -12.74 5.17
N HIS A 210 -12.30 -12.34 5.71
CA HIS A 210 -12.39 -11.91 7.09
C HIS A 210 -12.21 -13.15 7.96
N SER A 211 -11.12 -13.24 8.67
CA SER A 211 -11.05 -13.89 9.98
C SER A 211 -9.71 -13.57 10.64
N PHE A 212 -9.85 -12.95 11.80
CA PHE A 212 -8.92 -12.61 12.90
C PHE A 212 -8.19 -11.29 12.81
#